data_a843537d8dd76498c0c5c964cbd51f7d
#
_entry.id   a843537d8dd76498c0c5c964cbd51f7d
#
_cell.length_a   1.000
_cell.length_b   1.000
_cell.length_c   1.000
_cell.angle_alpha   90.00
_cell.angle_beta   90.00
_cell.angle_gamma   90.00
#
_symmetry.space_group_name_H-M   'P 1'
#
loop_
_entity.id
_entity.type
_entity.pdbx_description
1 polymer ?
#
loop_
_entity_poly.entity_id
_entity_poly.type
_entity_poly.pdbx_seq_one_letter_code
_entity_poly.pdbx_strand_id
1 'polypeptide(L)'
;MLKNEKDNSYSAYTILSELPEKDRTVTLCAAALIEKEEAIRLIPDSLHGNVFNEAISMDGMCIRYIPIAYRTKDRWLESLSTSAGESIVYMLESEQTEEYWLASFQYGLFEPTRYITQKWFKGEVRKYLLENSDYIDILYLHADIDKLTEQEQLDAFYNTEMCERYMQD
;
A
#
# COMPACT_ATOMS: atom_id res chain seq x y z
N MET A 1 26.80 -30.29 -21.62
CA MET A 1 26.99 -28.85 -21.30
C MET A 1 25.82 -28.12 -21.93
N LEU A 2 24.72 -27.95 -21.18
CA LEU A 2 23.55 -27.18 -21.61
C LEU A 2 23.90 -25.71 -21.36
N LYS A 3 24.00 -24.94 -22.43
CA LYS A 3 24.04 -23.48 -22.37
C LYS A 3 22.72 -23.03 -21.82
N ASN A 4 22.73 -22.40 -20.63
CA ASN A 4 21.60 -21.57 -20.18
C ASN A 4 21.36 -20.51 -21.24
N GLU A 5 20.29 -20.65 -22.00
CA GLU A 5 19.69 -19.54 -22.72
C GLU A 5 19.28 -18.52 -21.66
N LYS A 6 20.06 -17.45 -21.55
CA LYS A 6 19.62 -16.26 -20.80
C LYS A 6 18.29 -15.85 -21.43
N ASP A 7 17.27 -15.96 -20.61
CA ASP A 7 15.95 -15.43 -20.90
C ASP A 7 16.12 -13.94 -21.28
N ASN A 8 16.06 -13.67 -22.57
CA ASN A 8 16.27 -12.35 -23.16
C ASN A 8 14.93 -11.57 -23.12
N SER A 9 14.20 -11.67 -21.99
CA SER A 9 13.06 -10.82 -21.75
C SER A 9 13.57 -9.38 -21.57
N TYR A 10 13.48 -8.57 -22.61
CA TYR A 10 13.76 -7.14 -22.53
C TYR A 10 12.82 -6.53 -21.47
N SER A 11 13.39 -5.99 -20.40
CA SER A 11 12.59 -5.28 -19.39
C SER A 11 11.92 -4.05 -20.03
N ALA A 12 10.78 -3.65 -19.51
CA ALA A 12 10.08 -2.45 -19.98
C ALA A 12 10.97 -1.22 -19.90
N TYR A 13 11.81 -1.11 -18.87
CA TYR A 13 12.78 -0.03 -18.74
C TYR A 13 13.82 -0.04 -19.87
N THR A 14 14.35 -1.20 -20.23
CA THR A 14 15.34 -1.33 -21.32
C THR A 14 14.73 -0.88 -22.64
N ILE A 15 13.52 -1.39 -22.98
CA ILE A 15 12.78 -1.01 -24.17
C ILE A 15 12.54 0.52 -24.18
N LEU A 16 12.05 1.07 -23.08
CA LEU A 16 11.76 2.50 -22.97
C LEU A 16 13.02 3.36 -23.20
N SER A 17 14.19 2.92 -22.70
CA SER A 17 15.45 3.66 -22.82
C SER A 17 15.97 3.74 -24.26
N GLU A 18 15.61 2.77 -25.11
CA GLU A 18 16.03 2.71 -26.51
C GLU A 18 15.03 3.37 -27.46
N LEU A 19 13.78 3.59 -27.02
CA LEU A 19 12.73 4.19 -27.85
C LEU A 19 12.85 5.71 -27.94
N PRO A 20 12.67 6.28 -29.16
CA PRO A 20 12.45 7.71 -29.31
C PRO A 20 11.26 8.19 -28.49
N GLU A 21 11.33 9.40 -27.95
CA GLU A 21 10.30 9.96 -27.08
C GLU A 21 8.88 9.90 -27.67
N LYS A 22 8.76 10.21 -28.97
CA LYS A 22 7.48 10.19 -29.72
C LYS A 22 6.80 8.82 -29.77
N ASP A 23 7.56 7.74 -29.59
CA ASP A 23 7.07 6.35 -29.68
C ASP A 23 6.80 5.73 -28.30
N ARG A 24 7.05 6.50 -27.21
CA ARG A 24 6.81 6.06 -25.84
C ARG A 24 5.32 6.10 -25.49
N THR A 25 4.74 4.94 -25.24
CA THR A 25 3.33 4.82 -24.84
C THR A 25 3.14 4.91 -23.34
N VAL A 26 1.94 5.30 -22.88
CA VAL A 26 1.58 5.35 -21.46
C VAL A 26 1.85 4.02 -20.77
N THR A 27 1.36 2.93 -21.32
CA THR A 27 1.50 1.59 -20.72
C THR A 27 2.96 1.14 -20.60
N LEU A 28 3.80 1.40 -21.64
CA LEU A 28 5.22 1.07 -21.56
C LEU A 28 5.94 1.91 -20.50
N CYS A 29 5.64 3.21 -20.43
CA CYS A 29 6.19 4.10 -19.43
C CYS A 29 5.78 3.67 -17.99
N ALA A 30 4.52 3.27 -17.82
CA ALA A 30 4.01 2.78 -16.53
C ALA A 30 4.71 1.49 -16.12
N ALA A 31 4.81 0.51 -17.02
CA ALA A 31 5.52 -0.73 -16.76
C ALA A 31 7.01 -0.50 -16.40
N ALA A 32 7.68 0.39 -17.13
CA ALA A 32 9.07 0.74 -16.84
C ALA A 32 9.24 1.45 -15.49
N LEU A 33 8.29 2.31 -15.09
CA LEU A 33 8.31 3.01 -13.80
C LEU A 33 8.13 2.02 -12.64
N ILE A 34 7.31 0.99 -12.78
CA ILE A 34 7.14 -0.06 -11.78
C ILE A 34 8.43 -0.85 -11.61
N GLU A 35 9.14 -1.12 -12.70
CA GLU A 35 10.42 -1.84 -12.65
C GLU A 35 11.54 -1.01 -12.01
N LYS A 36 11.64 0.28 -12.34
CA LYS A 36 12.74 1.15 -11.91
C LYS A 36 12.34 2.61 -11.77
N GLU A 37 12.71 3.21 -10.66
CA GLU A 37 12.51 4.64 -10.38
C GLU A 37 13.11 5.56 -11.46
N GLU A 38 14.28 5.19 -11.99
CA GLU A 38 14.98 6.00 -13.00
C GLU A 38 14.18 6.17 -14.30
N ALA A 39 13.19 5.32 -14.56
CA ALA A 39 12.29 5.42 -15.69
C ALA A 39 11.57 6.77 -15.75
N ILE A 40 11.35 7.42 -14.60
CA ILE A 40 10.68 8.72 -14.54
C ILE A 40 11.37 9.78 -15.41
N ARG A 41 12.70 9.72 -15.57
CA ARG A 41 13.47 10.65 -16.38
C ARG A 41 13.28 10.44 -17.89
N LEU A 42 12.73 9.30 -18.26
CA LEU A 42 12.46 8.92 -19.64
C LEU A 42 11.01 9.19 -20.03
N ILE A 43 10.14 9.50 -19.07
CA ILE A 43 8.72 9.73 -19.31
C ILE A 43 8.55 11.19 -19.76
N PRO A 44 7.93 11.44 -20.94
CA PRO A 44 7.62 12.80 -21.36
C PRO A 44 6.70 13.50 -20.36
N ASP A 45 6.96 14.77 -20.04
CA ASP A 45 6.14 15.54 -19.07
C ASP A 45 4.66 15.54 -19.42
N SER A 46 4.34 15.57 -20.73
CA SER A 46 2.96 15.53 -21.23
C SER A 46 2.22 14.22 -20.91
N LEU A 47 2.95 13.16 -20.58
CA LEU A 47 2.38 11.84 -20.24
C LEU A 47 2.32 11.58 -18.73
N HIS A 48 2.99 12.38 -17.89
CA HIS A 48 3.13 12.15 -16.45
C HIS A 48 1.79 11.80 -15.79
N GLY A 49 0.74 12.60 -16.03
CA GLY A 49 -0.56 12.39 -15.40
C GLY A 49 -1.15 11.00 -15.69
N ASN A 50 -1.12 10.58 -16.94
CA ASN A 50 -1.68 9.31 -17.40
C ASN A 50 -0.79 8.14 -16.99
N VAL A 51 0.54 8.28 -17.11
CA VAL A 51 1.50 7.24 -16.71
C VAL A 51 1.40 6.95 -15.22
N PHE A 52 1.30 7.98 -14.36
CA PHE A 52 1.20 7.78 -12.92
C PHE A 52 -0.10 7.10 -12.51
N ASN A 53 -1.22 7.43 -13.15
CA ASN A 53 -2.48 6.73 -12.91
C ASN A 53 -2.40 5.27 -13.34
N GLU A 54 -1.88 5.00 -14.54
CA GLU A 54 -1.71 3.64 -15.07
C GLU A 54 -0.77 2.80 -14.19
N ALA A 55 0.37 3.37 -13.78
CA ALA A 55 1.32 2.68 -12.92
C ALA A 55 0.71 2.31 -11.55
N ILE A 56 -0.02 3.24 -10.91
CA ILE A 56 -0.69 2.97 -9.64
C ILE A 56 -1.77 1.90 -9.78
N SER A 57 -2.52 1.90 -10.89
CA SER A 57 -3.53 0.87 -11.12
C SER A 57 -2.95 -0.52 -11.35
N MET A 58 -1.73 -0.61 -11.87
CA MET A 58 -0.99 -1.87 -12.06
C MET A 58 -0.30 -2.34 -10.77
N ASP A 59 0.33 -1.42 -10.04
CA ASP A 59 1.03 -1.66 -8.78
C ASP A 59 1.02 -0.41 -7.90
N GLY A 60 0.20 -0.41 -6.85
CA GLY A 60 0.09 0.72 -5.92
C GLY A 60 1.39 1.08 -5.21
N MET A 61 2.29 0.11 -5.04
CA MET A 61 3.59 0.36 -4.41
C MET A 61 4.48 1.30 -5.22
N CYS A 62 4.21 1.50 -6.52
CA CYS A 62 4.95 2.42 -7.37
C CYS A 62 4.77 3.90 -7.01
N ILE A 63 3.79 4.23 -6.14
CA ILE A 63 3.58 5.62 -5.67
C ILE A 63 4.85 6.22 -5.04
N ARG A 64 5.72 5.38 -4.48
CA ARG A 64 7.03 5.79 -3.94
C ARG A 64 7.94 6.45 -4.98
N TYR A 65 7.78 6.11 -6.26
CA TYR A 65 8.56 6.65 -7.38
C TYR A 65 7.95 7.90 -8.00
N ILE A 66 6.69 8.19 -7.69
CA ILE A 66 5.97 9.35 -8.21
C ILE A 66 6.39 10.60 -7.41
N PRO A 67 6.75 11.72 -8.07
CA PRO A 67 7.09 12.94 -7.36
C PRO A 67 5.95 13.44 -6.48
N ILE A 68 6.27 13.98 -5.29
CA ILE A 68 5.31 14.40 -4.26
C ILE A 68 4.23 15.32 -4.84
N ALA A 69 4.60 16.25 -5.74
CA ALA A 69 3.65 17.18 -6.37
C ALA A 69 2.51 16.48 -7.15
N TYR A 70 2.69 15.21 -7.51
CA TYR A 70 1.71 14.40 -8.23
C TYR A 70 0.98 13.39 -7.34
N ARG A 71 1.33 13.25 -6.06
CA ARG A 71 0.69 12.33 -5.11
C ARG A 71 -0.58 12.96 -4.56
N THR A 72 -1.62 13.06 -5.39
CA THR A 72 -2.93 13.58 -4.99
C THR A 72 -3.67 12.62 -4.07
N LYS A 73 -4.74 13.11 -3.40
CA LYS A 73 -5.60 12.27 -2.56
C LYS A 73 -6.13 11.05 -3.33
N ASP A 74 -6.64 11.24 -4.55
CA ASP A 74 -7.21 10.15 -5.35
C ASP A 74 -6.16 9.09 -5.68
N ARG A 75 -4.92 9.52 -6.00
CA ARG A 75 -3.81 8.60 -6.24
C ARG A 75 -3.38 7.84 -4.99
N TRP A 76 -3.42 8.48 -3.83
CA TRP A 76 -3.16 7.80 -2.57
C TRP A 76 -4.22 6.73 -2.29
N LEU A 77 -5.51 7.04 -2.44
CA LEU A 77 -6.59 6.07 -2.22
C LEU A 77 -6.53 4.91 -3.21
N GLU A 78 -6.25 5.18 -4.49
CA GLU A 78 -6.02 4.14 -5.50
C GLU A 78 -4.82 3.27 -5.16
N SER A 79 -3.69 3.89 -4.77
CA SER A 79 -2.47 3.19 -4.36
C SER A 79 -2.72 2.27 -3.15
N LEU A 80 -3.46 2.73 -2.13
CA LEU A 80 -3.84 1.90 -1.00
C LEU A 80 -4.70 0.71 -1.43
N SER A 81 -5.65 0.93 -2.36
CA SER A 81 -6.51 -0.13 -2.89
C SER A 81 -5.71 -1.20 -3.63
N THR A 82 -4.79 -0.80 -4.51
CA THR A 82 -4.03 -1.72 -5.39
C THR A 82 -2.81 -2.34 -4.73
N SER A 83 -2.38 -1.80 -3.58
CA SER A 83 -1.28 -2.35 -2.76
C SER A 83 -1.75 -3.10 -1.51
N ALA A 84 -3.04 -3.44 -1.41
CA ALA A 84 -3.61 -4.01 -0.19
C ALA A 84 -3.28 -3.18 1.07
N GLY A 85 -3.29 -1.85 0.96
CA GLY A 85 -3.04 -0.92 2.05
C GLY A 85 -1.57 -0.64 2.36
N GLU A 86 -0.62 -1.42 1.80
CA GLU A 86 0.80 -1.34 2.18
C GLU A 86 1.47 -0.03 1.80
N SER A 87 1.02 0.64 0.73
CA SER A 87 1.64 1.88 0.26
C SER A 87 1.60 3.03 1.27
N ILE A 88 0.83 2.93 2.35
CA ILE A 88 0.77 3.93 3.43
C ILE A 88 2.15 4.21 4.05
N VAL A 89 3.07 3.24 4.02
CA VAL A 89 4.43 3.39 4.54
C VAL A 89 5.27 4.43 3.79
N TYR A 90 4.89 4.76 2.55
CA TYR A 90 5.55 5.78 1.74
C TYR A 90 4.94 7.17 1.88
N MET A 91 3.86 7.30 2.65
CA MET A 91 3.24 8.57 2.94
C MET A 91 4.01 9.29 4.06
N LEU A 92 4.32 10.56 3.85
CA LEU A 92 4.93 11.37 4.91
C LEU A 92 3.99 11.41 6.13
N GLU A 93 4.55 11.33 7.32
CA GLU A 93 3.74 11.35 8.56
C GLU A 93 2.84 12.59 8.68
N SER A 94 3.30 13.73 8.13
CA SER A 94 2.52 14.97 8.08
C SER A 94 1.32 14.94 7.12
N GLU A 95 1.32 14.01 6.17
CA GLU A 95 0.25 13.83 5.17
C GLU A 95 -0.73 12.73 5.57
N GLN A 96 -0.32 11.85 6.50
CA GLN A 96 -1.17 10.77 7.01
C GLN A 96 -2.38 11.35 7.73
N THR A 97 -3.55 10.79 7.44
CA THR A 97 -4.81 11.11 8.09
C THR A 97 -5.51 9.84 8.57
N GLU A 98 -6.50 10.01 9.44
CA GLU A 98 -7.36 8.90 9.86
C GLU A 98 -8.04 8.22 8.66
N GLU A 99 -8.45 8.98 7.64
CA GLU A 99 -9.05 8.46 6.40
C GLU A 99 -8.12 7.51 5.66
N TYR A 100 -6.84 7.86 5.51
CA TYR A 100 -5.87 6.99 4.83
C TYR A 100 -5.55 5.73 5.61
N TRP A 101 -5.45 5.82 6.94
CA TRP A 101 -5.28 4.65 7.78
C TRP A 101 -6.48 3.72 7.71
N LEU A 102 -7.70 4.28 7.77
CA LEU A 102 -8.93 3.50 7.64
C LEU A 102 -9.01 2.80 6.28
N ALA A 103 -8.72 3.52 5.18
CA ALA A 103 -8.66 2.93 3.84
C ALA A 103 -7.60 1.83 3.75
N SER A 104 -6.41 2.04 4.33
CA SER A 104 -5.34 1.05 4.39
C SER A 104 -5.81 -0.26 5.04
N PHE A 105 -6.53 -0.20 6.16
CA PHE A 105 -7.08 -1.38 6.81
C PHE A 105 -8.25 -2.03 6.04
N GLN A 106 -9.09 -1.21 5.38
CA GLN A 106 -10.21 -1.74 4.59
C GLN A 106 -9.75 -2.51 3.35
N TYR A 107 -8.63 -2.12 2.76
CA TYR A 107 -8.04 -2.79 1.59
C TYR A 107 -7.00 -3.85 1.97
N GLY A 108 -6.32 -3.67 3.10
CA GLY A 108 -5.28 -4.55 3.58
C GLY A 108 -5.82 -5.75 4.35
N LEU A 109 -5.21 -6.91 4.20
CA LEU A 109 -5.58 -8.08 4.99
C LEU A 109 -4.84 -8.11 6.34
N PHE A 110 -3.57 -7.65 6.43
CA PHE A 110 -2.80 -7.67 7.69
C PHE A 110 -1.59 -6.73 7.74
N GLU A 111 -1.00 -6.38 6.61
CA GLU A 111 0.30 -5.73 6.56
C GLU A 111 0.35 -4.28 7.09
N PRO A 112 -0.65 -3.41 6.84
CA PRO A 112 -0.62 -2.03 7.35
C PRO A 112 -0.52 -1.95 8.87
N THR A 113 -0.95 -2.99 9.56
CA THR A 113 -0.94 -3.08 11.03
C THR A 113 0.45 -2.99 11.63
N ARG A 114 1.47 -3.43 10.89
CA ARG A 114 2.88 -3.36 11.32
C ARG A 114 3.42 -1.94 11.40
N TYR A 115 2.77 -1.00 10.75
CA TYR A 115 3.25 0.38 10.59
C TYR A 115 2.43 1.41 11.36
N ILE A 116 1.26 1.00 11.91
CA ILE A 116 0.44 1.91 12.68
C ILE A 116 1.15 2.31 13.98
N THR A 117 1.07 3.59 14.32
CA THR A 117 1.58 4.11 15.60
C THR A 117 0.42 4.44 16.53
N GLN A 118 0.70 4.56 17.84
CA GLN A 118 -0.30 4.97 18.84
C GLN A 118 -1.03 6.26 18.49
N LYS A 119 -0.39 7.15 17.73
CA LYS A 119 -0.98 8.41 17.26
C LYS A 119 -2.26 8.18 16.47
N TRP A 120 -2.31 7.08 15.70
CA TRP A 120 -3.41 6.76 14.80
C TRP A 120 -4.37 5.71 15.38
N PHE A 121 -4.03 5.08 16.50
CA PHE A 121 -4.90 4.16 17.21
C PHE A 121 -5.95 4.92 18.02
N LYS A 122 -6.87 5.62 17.36
CA LYS A 122 -7.94 6.44 17.93
C LYS A 122 -9.12 6.57 16.96
N GLY A 123 -10.21 7.20 17.39
CA GLY A 123 -11.37 7.51 16.56
C GLY A 123 -11.91 6.32 15.78
N GLU A 124 -12.23 6.51 14.51
CA GLU A 124 -12.78 5.48 13.65
C GLU A 124 -11.78 4.36 13.31
N VAL A 125 -10.48 4.67 13.24
CA VAL A 125 -9.43 3.65 13.06
C VAL A 125 -9.45 2.67 14.22
N ARG A 126 -9.47 3.17 15.46
CA ARG A 126 -9.53 2.32 16.65
C ARG A 126 -10.80 1.48 16.67
N LYS A 127 -11.95 2.09 16.40
CA LYS A 127 -13.24 1.39 16.33
C LYS A 127 -13.21 0.28 15.29
N TYR A 128 -12.74 0.58 14.08
CA TYR A 128 -12.62 -0.41 13.00
C TYR A 128 -11.75 -1.61 13.43
N LEU A 129 -10.60 -1.36 14.04
CA LEU A 129 -9.70 -2.41 14.49
C LEU A 129 -10.29 -3.27 15.61
N LEU A 130 -11.06 -2.67 16.54
CA LEU A 130 -11.76 -3.39 17.60
C LEU A 130 -12.90 -4.27 17.07
N GLU A 131 -13.61 -3.81 16.04
CA GLU A 131 -14.73 -4.53 15.43
C GLU A 131 -14.28 -5.68 14.51
N ASN A 132 -13.01 -5.69 14.07
CA ASN A 132 -12.48 -6.71 13.16
C ASN A 132 -11.51 -7.64 13.89
N SER A 133 -11.93 -8.85 14.18
CA SER A 133 -11.20 -9.85 14.96
C SER A 133 -9.78 -10.15 14.46
N ASP A 134 -9.53 -9.95 13.18
CA ASP A 134 -8.22 -10.22 12.54
C ASP A 134 -7.12 -9.27 12.99
N TYR A 135 -7.46 -8.17 13.70
CA TYR A 135 -6.52 -7.15 14.17
C TYR A 135 -6.26 -7.21 15.68
N ILE A 136 -6.64 -8.30 16.35
CA ILE A 136 -6.45 -8.48 17.79
C ILE A 136 -4.98 -8.33 18.22
N ASP A 137 -4.05 -8.82 17.42
CA ASP A 137 -2.61 -8.71 17.71
C ASP A 137 -2.14 -7.25 17.84
N ILE A 138 -2.84 -6.31 17.18
CA ILE A 138 -2.53 -4.88 17.29
C ILE A 138 -2.98 -4.30 18.61
N LEU A 139 -4.09 -4.77 19.14
CA LEU A 139 -4.58 -4.36 20.46
C LEU A 139 -3.56 -4.69 21.54
N TYR A 140 -2.89 -5.84 21.43
CA TYR A 140 -1.82 -6.24 22.35
C TYR A 140 -0.52 -5.44 22.15
N LEU A 141 -0.22 -5.03 20.92
CA LEU A 141 1.03 -4.32 20.60
C LEU A 141 0.96 -2.81 20.90
N HIS A 142 -0.22 -2.19 20.82
CA HIS A 142 -0.38 -0.74 20.86
C HIS A 142 -1.38 -0.24 21.92
N ALA A 143 -2.21 -1.11 22.47
CA ALA A 143 -3.07 -0.72 23.58
C ALA A 143 -2.36 -0.96 24.90
N ASP A 144 -2.20 0.09 25.66
CA ASP A 144 -2.09 0.01 27.11
C ASP A 144 -3.41 -0.62 27.58
N ILE A 145 -3.42 -1.92 27.85
CA ILE A 145 -4.63 -2.70 28.20
C ILE A 145 -5.39 -1.99 29.32
N ASP A 146 -4.64 -1.33 30.23
CA ASP A 146 -5.20 -0.58 31.36
C ASP A 146 -5.99 0.68 30.92
N LYS A 147 -5.93 1.07 29.64
CA LYS A 147 -6.69 2.21 29.09
C LYS A 147 -7.90 1.81 28.27
N LEU A 148 -8.13 0.50 28.08
CA LEU A 148 -9.34 0.01 27.46
C LEU A 148 -10.51 0.14 28.43
N THR A 149 -11.67 0.55 27.93
CA THR A 149 -12.92 0.46 28.70
C THR A 149 -13.26 -1.01 28.93
N GLU A 150 -14.06 -1.29 29.98
CA GLU A 150 -14.52 -2.66 30.31
C GLU A 150 -15.18 -3.33 29.09
N GLN A 151 -15.96 -2.59 28.31
CA GLN A 151 -16.61 -3.13 27.10
C GLN A 151 -15.57 -3.49 26.03
N GLU A 152 -14.57 -2.66 25.78
CA GLU A 152 -13.51 -2.94 24.81
C GLU A 152 -12.63 -4.13 25.21
N GLN A 153 -12.41 -4.32 26.51
CA GLN A 153 -11.72 -5.52 27.02
C GLN A 153 -12.55 -6.78 26.79
N LEU A 154 -13.87 -6.71 27.00
CA LEU A 154 -14.78 -7.83 26.74
C LEU A 154 -14.85 -8.16 25.24
N ASP A 155 -14.97 -7.14 24.37
CA ASP A 155 -15.03 -7.34 22.92
C ASP A 155 -13.72 -7.96 22.38
N ALA A 156 -12.56 -7.51 22.86
CA ALA A 156 -11.27 -8.10 22.53
C ALA A 156 -11.16 -9.56 23.02
N PHE A 157 -11.65 -9.85 24.23
CA PHE A 157 -11.64 -11.20 24.81
C PHE A 157 -12.53 -12.17 24.02
N TYR A 158 -13.77 -11.78 23.70
CA TYR A 158 -14.69 -12.63 22.94
C TYR A 158 -14.17 -12.92 21.53
N ASN A 159 -13.55 -11.94 20.88
CA ASN A 159 -12.97 -12.13 19.56
C ASN A 159 -11.77 -13.09 19.59
N THR A 160 -10.97 -13.07 20.67
CA THR A 160 -9.83 -14.00 20.84
C THR A 160 -10.32 -15.43 21.05
N GLU A 161 -11.33 -15.66 21.90
CA GLU A 161 -11.91 -17.00 22.10
C GLU A 161 -12.54 -17.58 20.84
N MET A 162 -13.15 -16.73 20.01
CA MET A 162 -13.71 -17.16 18.73
C MET A 162 -12.60 -17.63 17.79
N CYS A 163 -11.48 -16.92 17.70
CA CYS A 163 -10.33 -17.32 16.87
C CYS A 163 -9.72 -18.65 17.35
N GLU A 164 -9.56 -18.86 18.65
CA GLU A 164 -9.01 -20.11 19.19
C GLU A 164 -9.89 -21.33 18.90
N ARG A 165 -11.21 -21.16 18.85
CA ARG A 165 -12.14 -22.26 18.49
C ARG A 165 -12.05 -22.65 17.01
N TYR A 166 -11.81 -21.71 16.11
CA TYR A 166 -11.65 -22.00 14.67
C TYR A 166 -10.28 -22.59 14.31
N MET A 167 -9.28 -22.50 15.18
CA MET A 167 -7.96 -23.09 14.94
C MET A 167 -7.81 -24.52 15.50
N GLN A 168 -8.84 -25.08 16.16
CA GLN A 168 -8.83 -26.42 16.74
C GLN A 168 -9.62 -27.47 15.92
N ASP A 169 -10.26 -27.07 14.83
CA ASP A 169 -10.92 -27.95 13.84
C ASP A 169 -10.06 -28.07 12.56
#